data_c132bb002e02c8c5064e419d1061884f
#
_entry.id   c132bb002e02c8c5064e419d1061884f
#
_cell.length_a   1.000
_cell.length_b   1.000
_cell.length_c   1.000
_cell.angle_alpha   90.00
_cell.angle_beta   90.00
_cell.angle_gamma   90.00
#
_symmetry.space_group_name_H-M   'P 1'
#
loop_
_entity.id
_entity.type
_entity.pdbx_description
1 polymer ?
#
loop_
_entity_poly.entity_id
_entity_poly.type
_entity_poly.pdbx_seq_one_letter_code
_entity_poly.pdbx_strand_id
1 'polypeptide(L)'
;TRKKELTTDTIIANSRFFDNDVNKVPKTALTVGVGTIMDAKEVLIMVNGHNKARALQHAIEEPISHMWTISALQMHQHGIIVADEAACAELKVGTYNYFKDIEKNNLDPQSLL
;
A
#
# COMPACT_ATOMS: atom_id res chain seq x y z
N THR A 1 7.25 16.88 2.46
CA THR A 1 6.66 16.72 3.80
C THR A 1 5.72 17.87 4.08
N ARG A 2 4.54 17.58 4.49
CA ARG A 2 3.54 18.62 4.76
C ARG A 2 2.47 18.10 5.71
N LYS A 3 1.68 19.04 6.25
CA LYS A 3 0.53 18.74 7.06
C LYS A 3 -0.65 18.41 6.14
N LYS A 4 -1.34 17.30 6.40
CA LYS A 4 -2.51 16.87 5.65
C LYS A 4 -3.66 16.51 6.60
N GLU A 5 -4.89 16.72 6.14
CA GLU A 5 -6.05 16.25 6.85
C GLU A 5 -6.25 14.75 6.57
N LEU A 6 -6.60 14.00 7.60
CA LEU A 6 -6.89 12.59 7.47
C LEU A 6 -8.29 12.38 6.91
N THR A 7 -8.44 11.32 6.12
CA THR A 7 -9.76 10.90 5.64
C THR A 7 -10.58 10.35 6.80
N THR A 8 -11.90 10.34 6.63
CA THR A 8 -12.81 9.75 7.61
C THR A 8 -12.47 8.29 7.91
N ASP A 9 -12.17 7.52 6.87
CA ASP A 9 -11.81 6.10 7.02
C ASP A 9 -10.54 5.92 7.84
N THR A 10 -9.54 6.79 7.64
CA THR A 10 -8.31 6.75 8.42
C THR A 10 -8.56 7.09 9.89
N ILE A 11 -9.40 8.09 10.15
CA ILE A 11 -9.77 8.47 11.53
C ILE A 11 -10.47 7.29 12.22
N ILE A 12 -11.42 6.66 11.54
CA ILE A 12 -12.14 5.50 12.09
C ILE A 12 -11.15 4.36 12.37
N ALA A 13 -10.26 4.05 11.42
CA ALA A 13 -9.28 2.97 11.59
C ALA A 13 -8.34 3.23 12.77
N ASN A 14 -7.92 4.47 12.98
CA ASN A 14 -7.04 4.83 14.08
C ASN A 14 -7.74 4.96 15.43
N SER A 15 -9.07 5.00 15.44
CA SER A 15 -9.83 5.12 16.69
C SER A 15 -9.54 3.98 17.67
N ARG A 16 -9.12 2.82 17.17
CA ARG A 16 -8.72 1.68 18.00
C ARG A 16 -7.60 2.00 18.99
N PHE A 17 -6.76 3.00 18.68
CA PHE A 17 -5.69 3.44 19.55
C PHE A 17 -6.14 4.55 20.53
N PHE A 18 -7.39 4.98 20.44
CA PHE A 18 -7.97 6.09 21.20
C PHE A 18 -9.31 5.68 21.83
N ASP A 19 -9.36 4.49 22.44
CA ASP A 19 -10.54 3.93 23.11
C ASP A 19 -11.77 3.80 22.20
N ASN A 20 -11.56 3.58 20.91
CA ASN A 20 -12.59 3.53 19.87
C ASN A 20 -13.41 4.83 19.77
N ASP A 21 -12.85 5.95 20.23
CA ASP A 21 -13.51 7.25 20.16
C ASP A 21 -12.91 8.09 19.04
N VAL A 22 -13.66 8.25 17.95
CA VAL A 22 -13.22 9.01 16.76
C VAL A 22 -12.93 10.47 17.09
N ASN A 23 -13.57 11.02 18.14
CA ASN A 23 -13.37 12.42 18.53
C ASN A 23 -12.01 12.65 19.19
N LYS A 24 -11.36 11.59 19.68
CA LYS A 24 -10.02 11.66 20.29
C LYS A 24 -8.91 11.54 19.27
N VAL A 25 -9.21 11.07 18.07
CA VAL A 25 -8.18 10.88 17.02
C VAL A 25 -7.79 12.24 16.46
N PRO A 26 -6.47 12.54 16.37
CA PRO A 26 -6.01 13.74 15.65
C PRO A 26 -6.51 13.72 14.21
N LYS A 27 -6.98 14.86 13.73
CA LYS A 27 -7.57 14.96 12.37
C LYS A 27 -6.56 15.34 11.31
N THR A 28 -5.36 15.72 11.70
CA THR A 28 -4.28 16.10 10.80
C THR A 28 -3.03 15.33 11.15
N ALA A 29 -2.17 15.16 10.15
CA ALA A 29 -0.88 14.50 10.33
C ALA A 29 0.16 15.14 9.43
N LEU A 30 1.43 14.99 9.81
CA LEU A 30 2.54 15.28 8.92
C LEU A 30 2.78 14.05 8.05
N THR A 31 2.99 14.28 6.78
CA THR A 31 3.23 13.19 5.83
C THR A 31 4.34 13.55 4.86
N VAL A 32 5.07 12.53 4.44
CA VAL A 32 6.10 12.65 3.42
C VAL A 32 5.43 12.66 2.05
N GLY A 33 5.85 13.56 1.17
CA GLY A 33 5.29 13.65 -0.18
C GLY A 33 5.70 12.48 -1.06
N VAL A 34 4.87 12.21 -2.07
CA VAL A 34 5.11 11.11 -3.03
C VAL A 34 6.44 11.28 -3.75
N GLY A 35 6.80 12.53 -4.13
CA GLY A 35 8.09 12.78 -4.78
C GLY A 35 9.29 12.37 -3.95
N THR A 36 9.25 12.64 -2.64
CA THR A 36 10.32 12.24 -1.73
C THR A 36 10.44 10.70 -1.66
N ILE A 37 9.31 9.99 -1.62
CA ILE A 37 9.31 8.54 -1.63
C ILE A 37 9.90 8.01 -2.95
N MET A 38 9.53 8.62 -4.06
CA MET A 38 10.01 8.20 -5.39
C MET A 38 11.50 8.45 -5.59
N ASP A 39 12.11 9.36 -4.82
CA ASP A 39 13.54 9.62 -4.86
C ASP A 39 14.37 8.55 -4.12
N ALA A 40 13.74 7.70 -3.33
CA ALA A 40 14.44 6.63 -2.64
C ALA A 40 15.00 5.60 -3.63
N LYS A 41 16.13 4.99 -3.28
CA LYS A 41 16.74 3.96 -4.12
C LYS A 41 15.86 2.72 -4.21
N GLU A 42 15.23 2.34 -3.12
CA GLU A 42 14.29 1.22 -3.04
C GLU A 42 13.09 1.64 -2.22
N VAL A 43 11.92 1.18 -2.64
CA VAL A 43 10.68 1.42 -1.89
C VAL A 43 10.01 0.07 -1.66
N LEU A 44 9.79 -0.25 -0.40
CA LEU A 44 9.06 -1.45 -0.01
C LEU A 44 7.75 -1.03 0.64
N ILE A 45 6.64 -1.46 0.07
CA ILE A 45 5.32 -1.17 0.58
C ILE A 45 4.69 -2.47 1.08
N MET A 46 4.32 -2.49 2.35
CA MET A 46 3.62 -3.63 2.95
C MET A 46 2.13 -3.32 3.00
N VAL A 47 1.35 -4.23 2.45
CA VAL A 47 -0.11 -4.07 2.38
C VAL A 47 -0.75 -5.30 3.00
N ASN A 48 -1.52 -5.12 4.04
CA ASN A 48 -2.17 -6.23 4.71
C ASN A 48 -3.64 -5.93 4.99
N GLY A 49 -4.42 -6.99 4.95
CA GLY A 49 -5.83 -6.95 5.30
C GLY A 49 -6.74 -6.61 4.13
N HIS A 50 -7.97 -7.06 4.26
CA HIS A 50 -8.99 -6.89 3.23
C HIS A 50 -9.34 -5.40 2.97
N ASN A 51 -9.20 -4.55 4.00
CA ASN A 51 -9.51 -3.13 3.87
C ASN A 51 -8.61 -2.39 2.88
N LYS A 52 -7.46 -2.97 2.53
CA LYS A 52 -6.52 -2.40 1.57
C LYS A 52 -6.62 -3.03 0.17
N ALA A 53 -7.48 -4.02 0.01
CA ALA A 53 -7.57 -4.77 -1.25
C ALA A 53 -7.90 -3.89 -2.44
N ARG A 54 -8.80 -2.93 -2.26
CA ARG A 54 -9.19 -2.01 -3.33
C ARG A 54 -8.03 -1.08 -3.73
N ALA A 55 -7.33 -0.53 -2.74
CA ALA A 55 -6.18 0.32 -2.99
C ALA A 55 -5.07 -0.44 -3.72
N LEU A 56 -4.82 -1.69 -3.33
CA LEU A 56 -3.82 -2.52 -3.99
C LEU A 56 -4.21 -2.83 -5.44
N GLN A 57 -5.48 -3.11 -5.69
CA GLN A 57 -5.96 -3.35 -7.05
C GLN A 57 -5.70 -2.13 -7.93
N HIS A 58 -6.02 -0.91 -7.45
CA HIS A 58 -5.75 0.31 -8.19
C HIS A 58 -4.25 0.56 -8.39
N ALA A 59 -3.43 0.16 -7.42
CA ALA A 59 -1.99 0.35 -7.52
C ALA A 59 -1.35 -0.53 -8.60
N ILE A 60 -1.86 -1.73 -8.81
CA ILE A 60 -1.24 -2.75 -9.66
C ILE A 60 -1.90 -2.81 -11.04
N GLU A 61 -3.23 -2.82 -11.10
CA GLU A 61 -3.97 -3.10 -12.33
C GLU A 61 -4.47 -1.87 -13.07
N GLU A 62 -4.49 -0.72 -12.41
CA GLU A 62 -5.01 0.51 -12.98
C GLU A 62 -3.89 1.43 -13.44
N PRO A 63 -4.18 2.40 -14.33
CA PRO A 63 -3.21 3.44 -14.68
C PRO A 63 -2.79 4.26 -13.46
N ILE A 64 -1.62 4.89 -13.56
CA ILE A 64 -1.14 5.80 -12.51
C ILE A 64 -2.13 6.96 -12.37
N SER A 65 -2.56 7.21 -11.15
CA SER A 65 -3.55 8.23 -10.83
C SER A 65 -3.24 8.91 -9.51
N HIS A 66 -3.44 10.22 -9.45
CA HIS A 66 -3.30 10.96 -8.20
C HIS A 66 -4.39 10.59 -7.16
N MET A 67 -5.47 9.98 -7.60
CA MET A 67 -6.51 9.48 -6.69
C MET A 67 -6.02 8.30 -5.85
N TRP A 68 -5.07 7.55 -6.38
CA TRP A 68 -4.44 6.42 -5.73
C TRP A 68 -2.94 6.60 -5.81
N THR A 69 -2.39 7.38 -4.86
CA THR A 69 -0.99 7.81 -4.92
C THR A 69 0.00 6.64 -4.92
N ILE A 70 -0.37 5.51 -4.31
CA ILE A 70 0.43 4.28 -4.35
C ILE A 70 0.67 3.80 -5.79
N SER A 71 -0.19 4.15 -6.74
CA SER A 71 -0.03 3.77 -8.14
C SER A 71 1.25 4.34 -8.77
N ALA A 72 1.80 5.42 -8.19
CA ALA A 72 3.07 6.00 -8.66
C ALA A 72 4.24 5.01 -8.54
N LEU A 73 4.13 3.99 -7.70
CA LEU A 73 5.17 2.97 -7.55
C LEU A 73 5.43 2.23 -8.87
N GLN A 74 4.47 2.21 -9.79
CA GLN A 74 4.65 1.63 -11.13
C GLN A 74 5.80 2.27 -11.90
N MET A 75 6.18 3.50 -11.57
CA MET A 75 7.28 4.23 -12.21
C MET A 75 8.61 4.07 -11.47
N HIS A 76 8.62 3.42 -10.31
CA HIS A 76 9.84 3.28 -9.53
C HIS A 76 10.69 2.13 -10.05
N GLN A 77 12.03 2.34 -10.12
CA GLN A 77 12.96 1.33 -10.63
C GLN A 77 13.05 0.10 -9.71
N HIS A 78 12.91 0.29 -8.40
CA HIS A 78 13.04 -0.76 -7.40
C HIS A 78 11.89 -0.71 -6.39
N GLY A 79 10.67 -0.70 -6.92
CA GLY A 79 9.47 -0.76 -6.09
C GLY A 79 9.10 -2.21 -5.78
N ILE A 80 8.86 -2.49 -4.51
CA ILE A 80 8.49 -3.82 -4.02
C ILE A 80 7.20 -3.69 -3.23
N ILE A 81 6.23 -4.54 -3.53
CA ILE A 81 5.00 -4.65 -2.75
C ILE A 81 4.96 -6.02 -2.11
N VAL A 82 4.80 -6.05 -0.79
CA VAL A 82 4.57 -7.26 -0.01
C VAL A 82 3.14 -7.21 0.51
N ALA A 83 2.33 -8.17 0.10
CA ALA A 83 0.91 -8.19 0.43
C ALA A 83 0.49 -9.57 0.92
N ASP A 84 -0.44 -9.60 1.89
CA ASP A 84 -1.06 -10.85 2.27
C ASP A 84 -2.19 -11.22 1.31
N GLU A 85 -2.73 -12.42 1.47
CA GLU A 85 -3.78 -12.91 0.59
C GLU A 85 -5.05 -12.07 0.66
N ALA A 86 -5.41 -11.60 1.87
CA ALA A 86 -6.60 -10.76 2.05
C ALA A 86 -6.47 -9.43 1.29
N ALA A 87 -5.28 -8.84 1.27
CA ALA A 87 -5.03 -7.61 0.52
C ALA A 87 -5.08 -7.82 -1.00
N CYS A 88 -4.93 -9.05 -1.47
CA CYS A 88 -4.99 -9.40 -2.90
C CYS A 88 -6.40 -9.74 -3.38
N ALA A 89 -7.42 -9.63 -2.54
CA ALA A 89 -8.77 -10.11 -2.84
C ALA A 89 -9.43 -9.44 -4.05
N GLU A 90 -9.07 -8.21 -4.36
CA GLU A 90 -9.64 -7.47 -5.50
C GLU A 90 -8.81 -7.60 -6.78
N LEU A 91 -7.67 -8.27 -6.73
CA LEU A 91 -6.88 -8.52 -7.94
C LEU A 91 -7.56 -9.57 -8.80
N LYS A 92 -7.42 -9.43 -10.12
CA LYS A 92 -7.85 -10.48 -11.04
C LYS A 92 -7.04 -11.75 -10.77
N VAL A 93 -7.68 -12.89 -10.91
CA VAL A 93 -7.02 -14.19 -10.72
C VAL A 93 -5.77 -14.31 -11.61
N GLY A 94 -5.87 -13.85 -12.86
CA GLY A 94 -4.73 -13.87 -13.77
C GLY A 94 -3.55 -13.03 -13.30
N THR A 95 -3.83 -11.84 -12.76
CA THR A 95 -2.80 -10.97 -12.20
C THR A 95 -2.11 -11.61 -11.00
N TYR A 96 -2.91 -12.12 -10.07
CA TYR A 96 -2.41 -12.77 -8.87
C TYR A 96 -1.52 -13.97 -9.22
N ASN A 97 -1.99 -14.84 -10.11
CA ASN A 97 -1.24 -16.03 -10.52
C ASN A 97 0.05 -15.68 -11.27
N TYR A 98 0.01 -14.64 -12.11
CA TYR A 98 1.19 -14.17 -12.85
C TYR A 98 2.31 -13.76 -11.90
N PHE A 99 2.00 -12.90 -10.93
CA PHE A 99 3.01 -12.44 -9.97
C PHE A 99 3.48 -13.55 -9.04
N LYS A 100 2.59 -14.44 -8.64
CA LYS A 100 2.96 -15.59 -7.83
C LYS A 100 3.95 -16.50 -8.56
N ASP A 101 3.78 -16.66 -9.85
CA ASP A 101 4.68 -17.47 -10.67
C ASP A 101 6.06 -16.83 -10.84
N ILE A 102 6.10 -15.57 -11.26
CA ILE A 102 7.38 -14.89 -11.51
C ILE A 102 8.18 -14.62 -10.24
N GLU A 103 7.51 -14.51 -9.10
CA GLU A 103 8.13 -14.21 -7.81
C GLU A 103 8.34 -15.45 -6.94
N LYS A 104 8.04 -16.65 -7.45
CA LYS A 104 8.10 -17.87 -6.64
C LYS A 104 9.48 -18.14 -6.03
N ASN A 105 10.55 -17.77 -6.73
CA ASN A 105 11.90 -17.95 -6.23
C ASN A 105 12.24 -16.99 -5.10
N ASN A 106 11.62 -15.80 -5.13
CA ASN A 106 11.80 -14.80 -4.07
C ASN A 106 11.01 -15.14 -2.82
N LEU A 107 10.02 -16.04 -2.94
CA LEU A 107 9.23 -16.52 -1.81
C LEU A 107 9.85 -17.73 -1.12
N ASP A 108 10.91 -18.30 -1.69
CA ASP A 108 11.65 -19.41 -1.10
C ASP A 108 12.69 -18.85 -0.11
N PRO A 109 12.59 -19.17 1.20
CA PRO A 109 13.56 -18.69 2.18
C PRO A 109 15.00 -19.06 1.86
N GLN A 110 15.23 -20.15 1.15
CA GLN A 110 16.58 -20.59 0.75
C GLN A 110 17.20 -19.68 -0.31
N SER A 111 16.37 -19.04 -1.14
CA SER A 111 16.87 -18.13 -2.16
C SER A 111 17.41 -16.82 -1.58
N LEU A 112 17.08 -16.55 -0.31
CA LEU A 112 17.53 -15.34 0.39
C LEU A 112 18.87 -15.53 1.10
N LEU A 113 19.39 -16.73 1.12
CA LEU A 113 20.68 -17.08 1.69
C LEU A 113 21.77 -17.05 0.61
#